data_452f368b573c139c808a1d0a85e96603
#
_entry.id   452f368b573c139c808a1d0a85e96603
#
_cell.length_a   1.000
_cell.length_b   1.000
_cell.length_c   1.000
_cell.angle_alpha   90.00
_cell.angle_beta   90.00
_cell.angle_gamma   90.00
#
_symmetry.space_group_name_H-M   'P 1'
#
loop_
_entity.id
_entity.type
_entity.pdbx_description
1 polymer ?
#
loop_
_entity_poly.entity_id
_entity_poly.type
_entity_poly.pdbx_seq_one_letter_code
_entity_poly.pdbx_strand_id
1 'polypeptide(L)'
;MLGIDVGTTAVKVAAFELDGTLVAAHTEAYPIHRPRPGWAEQDPMDWWRGCAEGIRAVLAGLDANAVRSIGVVSQVNTHVFADDQLRPLAPAIIWQDQRCAEVARELDDRLTAADKKRIWGGPIVLDASFVGSRAEWFARTEPELWARTRWVLSPKDFVIAKLTGRIATDQLSAVRVAGPTGYLREAVELVDGLLGKLPEIAAPELVLGPATELGAEVVVGTMDAYSAVFGTRTTEPGRGMVSCGTSLVVAGASAESVPVPEVVSFPPKDGLFVHAGPTQAAGDALRWWCGVSGLGVEEVLASAEAGEPGVIFTPHLMGERAPLWDSEVRGSFFGLDSATTRADLSRAVLQGVAMSARHVLDPVERACGFPLPSLAFSGGGARSDLWTQIHADVLQRPIERLRVHDSAVLGAALLGAVGTGTYPDIATAAAATVAVDRVFTPAADADRLNPLFEAYRESHEALRGIHAHLTAWRGTP
;
A
#
# COMPACT_ATOMS: atom_id res chain seq x y z
N MET A 1 -9.66 -19.40 -8.74
CA MET A 1 -9.25 -17.99 -8.97
C MET A 1 -7.78 -17.85 -8.62
N LEU A 2 -7.00 -17.08 -9.38
CA LEU A 2 -5.60 -16.80 -9.07
C LEU A 2 -5.43 -15.30 -8.80
N GLY A 3 -4.79 -14.95 -7.68
CA GLY A 3 -4.40 -13.58 -7.35
C GLY A 3 -2.88 -13.42 -7.38
N ILE A 4 -2.41 -12.29 -7.91
CA ILE A 4 -1.00 -11.92 -7.97
C ILE A 4 -0.84 -10.51 -7.42
N ASP A 5 0.05 -10.35 -6.42
CA ASP A 5 0.43 -9.06 -5.88
C ASP A 5 1.93 -8.82 -6.11
N VAL A 6 2.24 -7.85 -6.94
CA VAL A 6 3.61 -7.39 -7.22
C VAL A 6 3.95 -6.29 -6.19
N GLY A 7 4.28 -6.71 -4.97
CA GLY A 7 4.55 -5.82 -3.85
C GLY A 7 5.92 -5.15 -3.90
N THR A 8 6.29 -4.44 -2.83
CA THR A 8 7.57 -3.71 -2.78
C THR A 8 8.78 -4.64 -2.58
N THR A 9 8.62 -5.75 -1.86
CA THR A 9 9.73 -6.64 -1.47
C THR A 9 9.60 -8.06 -2.01
N ALA A 10 8.44 -8.40 -2.55
CA ALA A 10 8.16 -9.74 -3.06
C ALA A 10 6.94 -9.74 -3.99
N VAL A 11 6.90 -10.69 -4.91
CA VAL A 11 5.66 -11.12 -5.56
C VAL A 11 4.99 -12.18 -4.68
N LYS A 12 3.69 -12.05 -4.51
CA LYS A 12 2.84 -13.08 -3.90
C LYS A 12 1.84 -13.59 -4.92
N VAL A 13 1.75 -14.90 -5.03
CA VAL A 13 0.78 -15.58 -5.89
C VAL A 13 -0.02 -16.55 -5.04
N ALA A 14 -1.35 -16.54 -5.18
CA ALA A 14 -2.19 -17.48 -4.48
C ALA A 14 -3.38 -17.95 -5.33
N ALA A 15 -3.71 -19.23 -5.18
CA ALA A 15 -4.90 -19.84 -5.74
C ALA A 15 -5.98 -19.97 -4.66
N PHE A 16 -7.21 -19.65 -5.04
CA PHE A 16 -8.37 -19.72 -4.16
C PHE A 16 -9.49 -20.50 -4.84
N GLU A 17 -10.26 -21.24 -4.02
CA GLU A 17 -11.57 -21.72 -4.42
C GLU A 17 -12.55 -20.54 -4.57
N LEU A 18 -13.74 -20.79 -5.11
CA LEU A 18 -14.74 -19.75 -5.33
C LEU A 18 -15.29 -19.18 -4.00
N ASP A 19 -15.23 -19.94 -2.91
CA ASP A 19 -15.64 -19.49 -1.58
C ASP A 19 -14.56 -18.72 -0.81
N GLY A 20 -13.41 -18.41 -1.47
CA GLY A 20 -12.28 -17.71 -0.87
C GLY A 20 -11.32 -18.58 -0.06
N THR A 21 -11.54 -19.91 -0.02
CA THR A 21 -10.61 -20.82 0.63
C THR A 21 -9.27 -20.81 -0.09
N LEU A 22 -8.19 -20.54 0.66
CA LEU A 22 -6.83 -20.57 0.14
C LEU A 22 -6.42 -22.02 -0.16
N VAL A 23 -6.07 -22.30 -1.40
CA VAL A 23 -5.64 -23.64 -1.87
C VAL A 23 -4.11 -23.76 -1.82
N ALA A 24 -3.42 -22.77 -2.37
CA ALA A 24 -1.96 -22.72 -2.41
C ALA A 24 -1.48 -21.27 -2.49
N ALA A 25 -0.31 -21.00 -1.95
CA ALA A 25 0.34 -19.69 -2.04
C ALA A 25 1.84 -19.84 -2.18
N HIS A 26 2.44 -18.88 -2.89
CA HIS A 26 3.89 -18.76 -3.03
C HIS A 26 4.29 -17.29 -2.89
N THR A 27 5.47 -17.06 -2.32
CA THR A 27 6.07 -15.74 -2.18
C THR A 27 7.49 -15.79 -2.70
N GLU A 28 7.81 -14.95 -3.69
CA GLU A 28 9.15 -14.81 -4.25
C GLU A 28 9.68 -13.43 -3.94
N ALA A 29 10.75 -13.36 -3.15
CA ALA A 29 11.39 -12.10 -2.75
C ALA A 29 12.36 -11.60 -3.81
N TYR A 30 12.52 -10.29 -3.89
CA TYR A 30 13.50 -9.64 -4.76
C TYR A 30 14.11 -8.38 -4.09
N PRO A 31 15.32 -7.98 -4.53
CA PRO A 31 16.03 -6.87 -3.90
C PRO A 31 15.43 -5.51 -4.26
N ILE A 32 15.63 -4.54 -3.37
CA ILE A 32 15.58 -3.12 -3.68
C ILE A 32 17.01 -2.63 -3.80
N HIS A 33 17.40 -2.14 -4.97
CA HIS A 33 18.72 -1.57 -5.20
C HIS A 33 18.74 -0.10 -4.78
N ARG A 34 19.77 0.30 -4.03
CA ARG A 34 19.97 1.68 -3.56
C ARG A 34 21.36 2.18 -3.99
N PRO A 35 21.55 2.45 -5.31
CA PRO A 35 22.87 2.77 -5.84
C PRO A 35 23.45 4.10 -5.34
N ARG A 36 22.60 5.01 -4.85
CA ARG A 36 22.98 6.32 -4.31
C ARG A 36 22.01 6.71 -3.16
N PRO A 37 22.39 7.61 -2.26
CA PRO A 37 21.46 8.15 -1.28
C PRO A 37 20.18 8.71 -1.93
N GLY A 38 19.01 8.35 -1.41
CA GLY A 38 17.71 8.75 -1.94
C GLY A 38 17.24 7.98 -3.19
N TRP A 39 18.06 7.11 -3.76
CA TRP A 39 17.68 6.26 -4.90
C TRP A 39 17.11 4.94 -4.42
N ALA A 40 16.06 4.48 -5.08
CA ALA A 40 15.47 3.17 -4.83
C ALA A 40 14.87 2.63 -6.14
N GLU A 41 15.41 1.52 -6.61
CA GLU A 41 15.06 0.95 -7.92
C GLU A 41 14.99 -0.57 -7.87
N GLN A 42 14.29 -1.15 -8.85
CA GLN A 42 14.13 -2.59 -9.01
C GLN A 42 14.27 -2.99 -10.48
N ASP A 43 14.73 -4.23 -10.73
CA ASP A 43 14.66 -4.82 -12.07
C ASP A 43 13.23 -5.30 -12.35
N PRO A 44 12.51 -4.74 -13.35
CA PRO A 44 11.17 -5.22 -13.71
C PRO A 44 11.13 -6.70 -14.09
N MET A 45 12.27 -7.27 -14.51
CA MET A 45 12.36 -8.68 -14.83
C MET A 45 12.35 -9.58 -13.60
N ASP A 46 12.71 -9.06 -12.40
CA ASP A 46 12.54 -9.79 -11.14
C ASP A 46 11.07 -10.00 -10.83
N TRP A 47 10.22 -8.98 -11.06
CA TRP A 47 8.77 -9.12 -10.91
C TRP A 47 8.20 -10.18 -11.84
N TRP A 48 8.59 -10.15 -13.12
CA TRP A 48 8.15 -11.15 -14.09
C TRP A 48 8.60 -12.57 -13.71
N ARG A 49 9.87 -12.75 -13.34
CA ARG A 49 10.40 -14.04 -12.87
C ARG A 49 9.64 -14.54 -11.64
N GLY A 50 9.44 -13.65 -10.66
CA GLY A 50 8.69 -13.97 -9.44
C GLY A 50 7.24 -14.36 -9.73
N CYS A 51 6.56 -13.67 -10.65
CA CYS A 51 5.22 -14.04 -11.08
C CYS A 51 5.21 -15.42 -11.77
N ALA A 52 6.10 -15.65 -12.73
CA ALA A 52 6.17 -16.92 -13.47
C ALA A 52 6.50 -18.10 -12.54
N GLU A 53 7.45 -17.93 -11.62
CA GLU A 53 7.81 -18.94 -10.61
C GLU A 53 6.66 -19.17 -9.64
N GLY A 54 6.04 -18.10 -9.13
CA GLY A 54 4.91 -18.18 -8.22
C GLY A 54 3.71 -18.89 -8.84
N ILE A 55 3.37 -18.59 -10.09
CA ILE A 55 2.31 -19.29 -10.83
C ILE A 55 2.64 -20.78 -10.94
N ARG A 56 3.86 -21.13 -11.34
CA ARG A 56 4.29 -22.52 -11.47
C ARG A 56 4.24 -23.25 -10.14
N ALA A 57 4.73 -22.63 -9.06
CA ALA A 57 4.75 -23.21 -7.72
C ALA A 57 3.34 -23.43 -7.18
N VAL A 58 2.44 -22.46 -7.34
CA VAL A 58 1.04 -22.55 -6.89
C VAL A 58 0.26 -23.60 -7.66
N LEU A 59 0.53 -23.76 -8.96
CA LEU A 59 -0.15 -24.74 -9.80
C LEU A 59 0.47 -26.13 -9.73
N ALA A 60 1.60 -26.30 -9.06
CA ALA A 60 2.21 -27.62 -8.85
C ALA A 60 1.27 -28.51 -8.03
N GLY A 61 0.67 -29.51 -8.67
CA GLY A 61 -0.30 -30.41 -8.06
C GLY A 61 -1.77 -29.99 -8.17
N LEU A 62 -2.06 -28.89 -8.88
CA LEU A 62 -3.41 -28.45 -9.22
C LEU A 62 -3.69 -28.69 -10.72
N ASP A 63 -4.97 -28.85 -11.07
CA ASP A 63 -5.36 -28.82 -12.48
C ASP A 63 -5.33 -27.37 -12.98
N ALA A 64 -4.32 -27.05 -13.80
CA ALA A 64 -4.17 -25.70 -14.36
C ALA A 64 -5.41 -25.26 -15.17
N ASN A 65 -6.17 -26.21 -15.79
CA ASN A 65 -7.40 -25.88 -16.52
C ASN A 65 -8.55 -25.47 -15.60
N ALA A 66 -8.47 -25.75 -14.31
CA ALA A 66 -9.45 -25.29 -13.33
C ALA A 66 -9.29 -23.79 -13.01
N VAL A 67 -8.14 -23.18 -13.32
CA VAL A 67 -7.93 -21.74 -13.13
C VAL A 67 -8.65 -20.99 -14.26
N ARG A 68 -9.70 -20.25 -13.90
CA ARG A 68 -10.51 -19.50 -14.86
C ARG A 68 -10.10 -18.06 -15.03
N SER A 69 -9.58 -17.47 -13.95
CA SER A 69 -9.28 -16.03 -13.89
C SER A 69 -8.00 -15.74 -13.13
N ILE A 70 -7.31 -14.69 -13.56
CA ILE A 70 -6.11 -14.12 -12.94
C ILE A 70 -6.35 -12.63 -12.73
N GLY A 71 -6.26 -12.18 -11.49
CA GLY A 71 -6.14 -10.76 -11.17
C GLY A 71 -4.73 -10.40 -10.76
N VAL A 72 -4.22 -9.27 -11.23
CA VAL A 72 -2.88 -8.77 -10.90
C VAL A 72 -3.00 -7.39 -10.27
N VAL A 73 -2.34 -7.19 -9.15
CA VAL A 73 -2.23 -5.90 -8.47
C VAL A 73 -0.78 -5.60 -8.16
N SER A 74 -0.46 -4.36 -7.86
CA SER A 74 0.93 -4.01 -7.55
C SER A 74 1.08 -2.80 -6.63
N GLN A 75 2.30 -2.63 -6.12
CA GLN A 75 2.76 -1.38 -5.54
C GLN A 75 2.50 -0.22 -6.50
N VAL A 76 2.02 0.88 -5.96
CA VAL A 76 1.67 2.09 -6.72
C VAL A 76 2.83 3.09 -6.76
N ASN A 77 2.73 4.11 -7.61
CA ASN A 77 3.76 5.14 -7.77
C ASN A 77 5.16 4.55 -8.09
N THR A 78 5.19 3.47 -8.83
CA THR A 78 6.39 2.78 -9.33
C THR A 78 6.28 2.69 -10.84
N HIS A 79 7.33 3.07 -11.58
CA HIS A 79 7.24 3.22 -13.04
C HIS A 79 8.38 2.55 -13.78
N VAL A 80 8.00 1.83 -14.83
CA VAL A 80 8.87 1.16 -15.79
C VAL A 80 8.86 1.94 -17.10
N PHE A 81 10.02 2.27 -17.63
CA PHE A 81 10.20 2.83 -18.97
C PHE A 81 10.57 1.68 -19.91
N ALA A 82 9.68 1.32 -20.83
CA ALA A 82 9.84 0.18 -21.72
C ALA A 82 9.75 0.58 -23.19
N ASP A 83 10.42 -0.19 -24.06
CA ASP A 83 10.31 -0.04 -25.51
C ASP A 83 9.03 -0.72 -26.07
N ASP A 84 8.87 -0.72 -27.37
CA ASP A 84 7.72 -1.32 -28.08
C ASP A 84 7.67 -2.86 -27.96
N GLN A 85 8.77 -3.49 -27.59
CA GLN A 85 8.87 -4.94 -27.33
C GLN A 85 8.74 -5.30 -25.84
N LEU A 86 8.31 -4.35 -25.00
CA LEU A 86 8.21 -4.51 -23.55
C LEU A 86 9.54 -4.89 -22.88
N ARG A 87 10.65 -4.41 -23.41
CA ARG A 87 11.96 -4.51 -22.74
C ARG A 87 12.16 -3.28 -21.87
N PRO A 88 12.42 -3.44 -20.57
CA PRO A 88 12.78 -2.32 -19.71
C PRO A 88 14.05 -1.64 -20.25
N LEU A 89 14.03 -0.32 -20.35
CA LEU A 89 15.16 0.48 -20.82
C LEU A 89 16.09 0.90 -19.68
N ALA A 90 15.58 0.87 -18.46
CA ALA A 90 16.30 1.15 -17.22
C ALA A 90 15.61 0.39 -16.05
N PRO A 91 16.28 0.29 -14.88
CA PRO A 91 15.61 -0.14 -13.66
C PRO A 91 14.38 0.70 -13.37
N ALA A 92 13.32 0.09 -12.83
CA ALA A 92 12.12 0.78 -12.42
C ALA A 92 12.40 1.71 -11.22
N ILE A 93 11.88 2.92 -11.29
CA ILE A 93 11.96 3.88 -10.18
C ILE A 93 10.79 3.60 -9.24
N ILE A 94 11.05 3.07 -8.04
CA ILE A 94 10.00 2.68 -7.11
C ILE A 94 9.50 3.86 -6.25
N TRP A 95 8.37 3.68 -5.58
CA TRP A 95 7.68 4.74 -4.82
C TRP A 95 8.52 5.37 -3.69
N GLN A 96 9.53 4.66 -3.18
CA GLN A 96 10.46 5.15 -2.15
C GLN A 96 11.56 6.08 -2.69
N ASP A 97 11.71 6.16 -4.01
CA ASP A 97 12.79 6.90 -4.65
C ASP A 97 12.56 8.42 -4.58
N GLN A 98 13.60 9.15 -4.22
CA GLN A 98 13.59 10.61 -4.05
C GLN A 98 14.41 11.36 -5.12
N ARG A 99 15.01 10.66 -6.11
CA ARG A 99 15.88 11.30 -7.14
C ARG A 99 15.17 12.40 -7.93
N CYS A 100 13.85 12.32 -8.05
CA CYS A 100 13.04 13.27 -8.81
C CYS A 100 12.48 14.43 -7.95
N ALA A 101 12.90 14.59 -6.68
CA ALA A 101 12.32 15.57 -5.78
C ALA A 101 12.52 17.03 -6.25
N GLU A 102 13.66 17.35 -6.88
CA GLU A 102 13.90 18.67 -7.45
C GLU A 102 12.99 18.97 -8.65
N VAL A 103 12.93 18.00 -9.58
CA VAL A 103 12.02 18.09 -10.74
C VAL A 103 10.57 18.21 -10.31
N ALA A 104 10.19 17.47 -9.28
CA ALA A 104 8.84 17.55 -8.72
C ALA A 104 8.49 18.95 -8.21
N ARG A 105 9.42 19.60 -7.48
CA ARG A 105 9.24 21.00 -7.04
C ARG A 105 9.12 21.95 -8.21
N GLU A 106 9.99 21.81 -9.24
CA GLU A 106 9.91 22.64 -10.43
C GLU A 106 8.57 22.52 -11.17
N LEU A 107 8.01 21.29 -11.26
CA LEU A 107 6.69 21.06 -11.85
C LEU A 107 5.58 21.63 -10.97
N ASP A 108 5.69 21.46 -9.66
CA ASP A 108 4.71 21.97 -8.68
C ASP A 108 4.65 23.49 -8.68
N ASP A 109 5.81 24.16 -8.77
CA ASP A 109 5.96 25.62 -8.81
C ASP A 109 5.39 26.26 -10.10
N ARG A 110 5.20 25.47 -11.18
CA ARG A 110 4.52 25.93 -12.41
C ARG A 110 3.00 26.05 -12.23
N LEU A 111 2.44 25.49 -11.15
CA LEU A 111 1.01 25.39 -10.92
C LEU A 111 0.57 26.35 -9.82
N THR A 112 -0.40 27.20 -10.13
CA THR A 112 -1.06 28.00 -9.11
C THR A 112 -2.05 27.17 -8.29
N ALA A 113 -2.48 27.68 -7.13
CA ALA A 113 -3.55 27.05 -6.34
C ALA A 113 -4.86 26.89 -7.14
N ALA A 114 -5.13 27.84 -8.08
CA ALA A 114 -6.28 27.77 -8.97
C ALA A 114 -6.13 26.62 -9.99
N ASP A 115 -4.93 26.41 -10.52
CA ASP A 115 -4.65 25.28 -11.43
C ASP A 115 -4.83 23.94 -10.72
N LYS A 116 -4.26 23.81 -9.52
CA LYS A 116 -4.39 22.60 -8.70
C LYS A 116 -5.86 22.28 -8.38
N LYS A 117 -6.63 23.31 -7.99
CA LYS A 117 -8.07 23.18 -7.75
C LYS A 117 -8.84 22.77 -9.01
N ARG A 118 -8.49 23.29 -10.17
CA ARG A 118 -9.13 22.97 -11.45
C ARG A 118 -8.81 21.54 -11.88
N ILE A 119 -7.54 21.12 -11.78
CA ILE A 119 -7.08 19.82 -12.26
C ILE A 119 -7.52 18.70 -11.31
N TRP A 120 -7.34 18.87 -10.00
CA TRP A 120 -7.53 17.81 -9.00
C TRP A 120 -8.63 18.07 -7.97
N GLY A 121 -9.28 19.21 -8.03
CA GLY A 121 -10.30 19.60 -7.04
C GLY A 121 -9.75 20.11 -5.71
N GLY A 122 -8.43 20.12 -5.50
CA GLY A 122 -7.81 20.50 -4.23
C GLY A 122 -6.30 20.76 -4.31
N PRO A 123 -5.67 21.04 -3.18
CA PRO A 123 -4.25 21.44 -3.09
C PRO A 123 -3.32 20.23 -3.15
N ILE A 124 -3.30 19.53 -4.26
CA ILE A 124 -2.34 18.43 -4.49
C ILE A 124 -0.92 19.01 -4.57
N VAL A 125 0.03 18.30 -3.94
CA VAL A 125 1.46 18.57 -4.06
C VAL A 125 2.08 17.51 -4.95
N LEU A 126 2.85 17.92 -5.95
CA LEU A 126 3.63 17.00 -6.78
C LEU A 126 4.92 16.65 -6.03
N ASP A 127 5.20 15.36 -5.91
CA ASP A 127 6.37 14.83 -5.24
C ASP A 127 7.22 13.94 -6.17
N ALA A 128 8.33 13.39 -5.66
CA ALA A 128 9.23 12.52 -6.41
C ALA A 128 8.55 11.25 -6.94
N SER A 129 7.41 10.84 -6.39
CA SER A 129 6.68 9.65 -6.79
C SER A 129 5.66 9.91 -7.93
N PHE A 130 5.41 11.16 -8.26
CA PHE A 130 4.54 11.54 -9.37
C PHE A 130 5.11 11.07 -10.71
N VAL A 131 4.30 10.42 -11.55
CA VAL A 131 4.75 9.88 -12.84
C VAL A 131 5.36 10.96 -13.74
N GLY A 132 4.80 12.17 -13.74
CA GLY A 132 5.33 13.31 -14.49
C GLY A 132 6.72 13.72 -14.02
N SER A 133 6.97 13.77 -12.70
CA SER A 133 8.30 14.09 -12.16
C SER A 133 9.36 13.09 -12.62
N ARG A 134 9.00 11.80 -12.66
CA ARG A 134 9.89 10.73 -13.13
C ARG A 134 10.12 10.76 -14.63
N ALA A 135 9.07 10.98 -15.40
CA ALA A 135 9.15 11.10 -16.85
C ALA A 135 10.02 12.30 -17.26
N GLU A 136 9.83 13.45 -16.62
CA GLU A 136 10.63 14.64 -16.88
C GLU A 136 12.10 14.45 -16.47
N TRP A 137 12.34 13.84 -15.28
CA TRP A 137 13.69 13.50 -14.85
C TRP A 137 14.36 12.55 -15.85
N PHE A 138 13.67 11.50 -16.28
CA PHE A 138 14.20 10.51 -17.22
C PHE A 138 14.47 11.14 -18.60
N ALA A 139 13.58 12.02 -19.07
CA ALA A 139 13.78 12.74 -20.33
C ALA A 139 15.01 13.65 -20.31
N ARG A 140 15.30 14.30 -19.17
CA ARG A 140 16.46 15.18 -19.00
C ARG A 140 17.78 14.43 -18.84
N THR A 141 17.77 13.33 -18.10
CA THR A 141 19.01 12.60 -17.74
C THR A 141 19.36 11.51 -18.75
N GLU A 142 18.36 10.93 -19.40
CA GLU A 142 18.50 9.80 -20.33
C GLU A 142 17.71 10.06 -21.64
N PRO A 143 18.02 11.15 -22.38
CA PRO A 143 17.21 11.59 -23.52
C PRO A 143 17.11 10.54 -24.64
N GLU A 144 18.16 9.77 -24.87
CA GLU A 144 18.15 8.70 -25.87
C GLU A 144 17.23 7.54 -25.48
N LEU A 145 17.20 7.18 -24.19
CA LEU A 145 16.30 6.16 -23.66
C LEU A 145 14.84 6.68 -23.65
N TRP A 146 14.65 7.96 -23.30
CA TRP A 146 13.32 8.58 -23.37
C TRP A 146 12.76 8.58 -24.80
N ALA A 147 13.59 8.89 -25.80
CA ALA A 147 13.18 8.82 -27.20
C ALA A 147 12.77 7.39 -27.64
N ARG A 148 13.40 6.36 -27.09
CA ARG A 148 13.08 4.96 -27.32
C ARG A 148 11.92 4.44 -26.48
N THR A 149 11.57 5.13 -25.39
CA THR A 149 10.46 4.73 -24.53
C THR A 149 9.16 4.79 -25.30
N ARG A 150 8.50 3.65 -25.42
CA ARG A 150 7.14 3.55 -25.98
C ARG A 150 6.10 3.56 -24.85
N TRP A 151 6.44 2.97 -23.71
CA TRP A 151 5.49 2.79 -22.60
C TRP A 151 6.10 3.21 -21.27
N VAL A 152 5.29 3.92 -20.48
CA VAL A 152 5.50 4.17 -19.05
C VAL A 152 4.44 3.38 -18.29
N LEU A 153 4.84 2.32 -17.59
CA LEU A 153 3.96 1.31 -17.02
C LEU A 153 4.08 1.24 -15.51
N SER A 154 2.99 0.88 -14.83
CA SER A 154 3.05 0.38 -13.46
C SER A 154 3.57 -1.07 -13.44
N PRO A 155 3.99 -1.63 -12.27
CA PRO A 155 4.46 -3.01 -12.20
C PRO A 155 3.41 -4.02 -12.65
N LYS A 156 2.13 -3.83 -12.27
CA LYS A 156 1.05 -4.72 -12.73
C LYS A 156 0.85 -4.64 -14.24
N ASP A 157 0.88 -3.43 -14.82
CA ASP A 157 0.68 -3.25 -16.28
C ASP A 157 1.79 -3.98 -17.05
N PHE A 158 3.04 -3.89 -16.56
CA PHE A 158 4.18 -4.61 -17.13
C PHE A 158 3.99 -6.14 -17.05
N VAL A 159 3.59 -6.66 -15.89
CA VAL A 159 3.35 -8.11 -15.71
C VAL A 159 2.17 -8.59 -16.54
N ILE A 160 1.06 -7.85 -16.59
CA ILE A 160 -0.10 -8.17 -17.41
C ILE A 160 0.26 -8.18 -18.89
N ALA A 161 1.05 -7.20 -19.33
CA ALA A 161 1.54 -7.16 -20.70
C ALA A 161 2.42 -8.37 -21.05
N LYS A 162 3.23 -8.86 -20.10
CA LYS A 162 4.01 -10.11 -20.27
C LYS A 162 3.11 -11.36 -20.32
N LEU A 163 2.02 -11.38 -19.54
CA LEU A 163 1.09 -12.50 -19.50
C LEU A 163 0.22 -12.61 -20.77
N THR A 164 -0.23 -11.47 -21.30
CA THR A 164 -1.31 -11.41 -22.31
C THR A 164 -0.90 -10.82 -23.66
N GLY A 165 0.24 -10.11 -23.70
CA GLY A 165 0.63 -9.28 -24.85
C GLY A 165 -0.23 -8.00 -24.99
N ARG A 166 -1.12 -7.69 -24.05
CA ARG A 166 -1.99 -6.51 -24.06
C ARG A 166 -1.65 -5.55 -22.94
N ILE A 167 -1.87 -4.24 -23.19
CA ILE A 167 -1.47 -3.18 -22.29
C ILE A 167 -2.69 -2.30 -21.98
N ALA A 168 -3.00 -2.19 -20.70
CA ALA A 168 -3.96 -1.26 -20.15
C ALA A 168 -3.59 -0.93 -18.70
N THR A 169 -4.13 0.15 -18.17
CA THR A 169 -4.02 0.52 -16.75
C THR A 169 -5.39 0.87 -16.20
N ASP A 170 -5.50 0.98 -14.89
CA ASP A 170 -6.73 1.44 -14.24
C ASP A 170 -6.58 2.86 -13.67
N GLN A 171 -7.71 3.50 -13.41
CA GLN A 171 -7.76 4.86 -12.90
C GLN A 171 -7.03 5.02 -11.56
N LEU A 172 -7.13 4.04 -10.66
CA LEU A 172 -6.56 4.11 -9.31
C LEU A 172 -5.04 3.92 -9.31
N SER A 173 -4.51 3.12 -10.24
CA SER A 173 -3.05 2.96 -10.42
C SER A 173 -2.41 4.15 -11.12
N ALA A 174 -3.16 4.88 -11.98
CA ALA A 174 -2.72 6.10 -12.63
C ALA A 174 -2.88 7.34 -11.72
N VAL A 175 -2.27 7.26 -10.52
CA VAL A 175 -2.40 8.25 -9.45
C VAL A 175 -2.02 9.65 -9.92
N ARG A 176 -2.88 10.64 -9.63
CA ARG A 176 -2.71 12.06 -9.96
C ARG A 176 -2.73 12.40 -11.46
N VAL A 177 -2.77 11.41 -12.35
CA VAL A 177 -2.89 11.65 -13.80
C VAL A 177 -4.20 11.16 -14.39
N ALA A 178 -5.00 10.42 -13.62
CA ALA A 178 -6.32 9.95 -14.05
C ALA A 178 -7.45 10.62 -13.27
N GLY A 179 -8.53 10.88 -13.96
CA GLY A 179 -9.80 11.39 -13.45
C GLY A 179 -10.97 10.50 -13.90
N PRO A 180 -12.22 10.87 -13.56
CA PRO A 180 -13.40 10.04 -13.84
C PRO A 180 -13.61 9.69 -15.34
N THR A 181 -13.10 10.52 -16.24
CA THR A 181 -13.31 10.37 -17.70
C THR A 181 -12.04 10.00 -18.46
N GLY A 182 -10.98 9.55 -17.79
CA GLY A 182 -9.70 9.23 -18.40
C GLY A 182 -8.57 10.12 -17.87
N TYR A 183 -7.53 10.33 -18.67
CA TYR A 183 -6.38 11.13 -18.26
C TYR A 183 -6.73 12.60 -18.04
N LEU A 184 -6.24 13.17 -16.95
CA LEU A 184 -6.22 14.62 -16.67
C LEU A 184 -5.14 15.25 -17.57
N ARG A 185 -5.57 15.71 -18.76
CA ARG A 185 -4.63 16.17 -19.79
C ARG A 185 -3.66 17.22 -19.27
N GLU A 186 -4.16 18.22 -18.54
CA GLU A 186 -3.34 19.28 -17.99
C GLU A 186 -2.26 18.75 -17.01
N ALA A 187 -2.55 17.68 -16.24
CA ALA A 187 -1.57 17.04 -15.36
C ALA A 187 -0.51 16.25 -16.13
N VAL A 188 -0.92 15.59 -17.21
CA VAL A 188 0.00 14.75 -18.03
C VAL A 188 0.85 15.63 -18.95
N GLU A 189 0.27 16.68 -19.53
CA GLU A 189 0.92 17.63 -20.45
C GLU A 189 1.92 18.58 -19.76
N LEU A 190 2.07 18.50 -18.41
CA LEU A 190 3.19 19.11 -17.71
C LEU A 190 4.55 18.57 -18.21
N VAL A 191 4.54 17.38 -18.83
CA VAL A 191 5.71 16.72 -19.41
C VAL A 191 5.46 16.40 -20.87
N ASP A 192 6.30 16.94 -21.74
CA ASP A 192 6.14 16.80 -23.17
C ASP A 192 6.25 15.32 -23.61
N GLY A 193 5.31 14.89 -24.43
CA GLY A 193 5.25 13.55 -25.01
C GLY A 193 4.82 12.44 -24.02
N LEU A 194 4.56 12.73 -22.74
CA LEU A 194 4.17 11.70 -21.75
C LEU A 194 2.84 11.03 -22.10
N LEU A 195 1.82 11.81 -22.49
CA LEU A 195 0.49 11.27 -22.81
C LEU A 195 0.53 10.14 -23.85
N GLY A 196 1.38 10.27 -24.87
CA GLY A 196 1.56 9.27 -25.92
C GLY A 196 2.26 7.97 -25.47
N LYS A 197 2.81 7.95 -24.24
CA LYS A 197 3.54 6.80 -23.66
C LYS A 197 2.77 6.11 -22.55
N LEU A 198 1.63 6.66 -22.13
CA LEU A 198 0.77 6.05 -21.11
C LEU A 198 -0.18 5.03 -21.73
N PRO A 199 -0.52 3.93 -21.00
CA PRO A 199 -1.53 2.95 -21.42
C PRO A 199 -2.94 3.55 -21.49
N GLU A 200 -3.86 2.88 -22.17
CA GLU A 200 -5.29 3.21 -22.07
C GLU A 200 -5.82 2.90 -20.66
N ILE A 201 -6.68 3.79 -20.14
CA ILE A 201 -7.36 3.57 -18.85
C ILE A 201 -8.61 2.72 -19.08
N ALA A 202 -8.74 1.65 -18.31
CA ALA A 202 -9.87 0.73 -18.35
C ALA A 202 -10.37 0.38 -16.94
N ALA A 203 -11.52 -0.25 -16.84
CA ALA A 203 -12.04 -0.75 -15.58
C ALA A 203 -11.13 -1.86 -15.02
N PRO A 204 -10.89 -1.91 -13.69
CA PRO A 204 -10.01 -2.92 -13.09
C PRO A 204 -10.43 -4.37 -13.37
N GLU A 205 -11.72 -4.62 -13.48
CA GLU A 205 -12.33 -5.91 -13.79
C GLU A 205 -12.39 -6.25 -15.28
N LEU A 206 -12.03 -5.33 -16.18
CA LEU A 206 -12.06 -5.60 -17.62
C LEU A 206 -11.09 -6.73 -17.98
N VAL A 207 -11.59 -7.75 -18.66
CA VAL A 207 -10.78 -8.84 -19.20
C VAL A 207 -9.96 -8.35 -20.38
N LEU A 208 -8.64 -8.49 -20.30
CA LEU A 208 -7.73 -8.16 -21.40
C LEU A 208 -7.50 -9.34 -22.35
N GLY A 209 -7.67 -10.55 -21.86
CA GLY A 209 -7.52 -11.78 -22.63
C GLY A 209 -6.81 -12.87 -21.84
N PRO A 210 -6.63 -14.05 -22.44
CA PRO A 210 -6.03 -15.18 -21.76
C PRO A 210 -4.52 -15.00 -21.53
N ALA A 211 -4.04 -15.49 -20.39
CA ALA A 211 -2.60 -15.70 -20.18
C ALA A 211 -2.10 -16.75 -21.18
N THR A 212 -1.03 -16.43 -21.90
CA THR A 212 -0.54 -17.20 -23.06
C THR A 212 -0.27 -18.68 -22.74
N GLU A 213 0.23 -18.98 -21.53
CA GLU A 213 0.60 -20.33 -21.13
C GLU A 213 -0.52 -21.10 -20.41
N LEU A 214 -1.49 -20.39 -19.84
CA LEU A 214 -2.52 -21.01 -18.96
C LEU A 214 -3.92 -20.99 -19.57
N GLY A 215 -4.19 -20.11 -20.54
CA GLY A 215 -5.54 -19.92 -21.07
C GLY A 215 -6.54 -19.28 -20.12
N ALA A 216 -6.15 -18.98 -18.88
CA ALA A 216 -6.97 -18.28 -17.89
C ALA A 216 -7.06 -16.79 -18.23
N GLU A 217 -8.25 -16.20 -18.09
CA GLU A 217 -8.51 -14.80 -18.43
C GLU A 217 -7.84 -13.86 -17.41
N VAL A 218 -7.12 -12.85 -17.90
CA VAL A 218 -6.43 -11.85 -17.09
C VAL A 218 -7.19 -10.53 -17.14
N VAL A 219 -7.41 -9.91 -15.99
CA VAL A 219 -8.06 -8.59 -15.90
C VAL A 219 -7.02 -7.47 -15.72
N VAL A 220 -7.45 -6.22 -15.95
CA VAL A 220 -6.61 -5.01 -15.81
C VAL A 220 -6.02 -4.87 -14.40
N GLY A 221 -6.76 -5.30 -13.37
CA GLY A 221 -6.30 -5.18 -11.98
C GLY A 221 -6.25 -3.74 -11.48
N THR A 222 -5.67 -3.56 -10.28
CA THR A 222 -5.56 -2.25 -9.64
C THR A 222 -4.32 -2.18 -8.72
N MET A 223 -4.16 -1.11 -7.96
CA MET A 223 -3.10 -1.00 -6.96
C MET A 223 -3.37 -1.88 -5.72
N ASP A 224 -2.31 -2.33 -5.07
CA ASP A 224 -2.31 -3.22 -3.89
C ASP A 224 -3.18 -2.72 -2.73
N ALA A 225 -3.02 -1.44 -2.36
CA ALA A 225 -3.77 -0.84 -1.26
C ALA A 225 -5.29 -0.84 -1.51
N TYR A 226 -5.73 -0.59 -2.75
CA TYR A 226 -7.15 -0.61 -3.08
C TYR A 226 -7.66 -2.04 -3.25
N SER A 227 -6.85 -2.95 -3.74
CA SER A 227 -7.16 -4.39 -3.76
C SER A 227 -7.39 -4.95 -2.36
N ALA A 228 -6.61 -4.48 -1.37
CA ALA A 228 -6.83 -4.85 0.03
C ALA A 228 -8.22 -4.44 0.55
N VAL A 229 -8.81 -3.33 0.06
CA VAL A 229 -10.20 -2.94 0.37
C VAL A 229 -11.19 -4.05 -0.03
N PHE A 230 -10.97 -4.67 -1.19
CA PHE A 230 -11.80 -5.78 -1.67
C PHE A 230 -11.59 -7.05 -0.84
N GLY A 231 -10.33 -7.43 -0.64
CA GLY A 231 -9.95 -8.61 0.13
C GLY A 231 -10.18 -8.51 1.63
N THR A 232 -10.59 -7.36 2.14
CA THR A 232 -11.05 -7.16 3.53
C THR A 232 -12.56 -6.93 3.63
N ARG A 233 -13.28 -6.98 2.51
CA ARG A 233 -14.71 -6.68 2.45
C ARG A 233 -15.03 -5.25 2.94
N THR A 234 -14.13 -4.29 2.75
CA THR A 234 -14.39 -2.87 3.03
C THR A 234 -15.12 -2.23 1.84
N THR A 235 -16.14 -2.93 1.33
CA THR A 235 -16.89 -2.66 0.09
C THR A 235 -18.31 -2.16 0.33
N GLU A 236 -18.64 -1.87 1.59
CA GLU A 236 -19.94 -1.36 2.02
C GLU A 236 -19.75 -0.19 3.00
N PRO A 237 -20.64 0.82 3.03
CA PRO A 237 -20.58 1.89 4.02
C PRO A 237 -20.57 1.33 5.45
N GLY A 238 -19.72 1.89 6.32
CA GLY A 238 -19.57 1.44 7.71
C GLY A 238 -18.56 0.33 7.92
N ARG A 239 -17.94 -0.19 6.85
CA ARG A 239 -16.84 -1.16 6.97
C ARG A 239 -15.51 -0.43 7.02
N GLY A 240 -14.60 -0.95 7.84
CA GLY A 240 -13.24 -0.45 7.92
C GLY A 240 -12.21 -1.56 7.98
N MET A 241 -10.96 -1.21 7.70
CA MET A 241 -9.85 -2.15 7.72
C MET A 241 -8.57 -1.55 8.28
N VAL A 242 -7.70 -2.43 8.78
CA VAL A 242 -6.28 -2.20 9.02
C VAL A 242 -5.49 -3.28 8.28
N SER A 243 -4.69 -2.87 7.32
CA SER A 243 -3.74 -3.76 6.65
C SER A 243 -2.34 -3.51 7.21
N CYS A 244 -1.85 -4.42 8.05
CA CYS A 244 -0.55 -4.31 8.74
C CYS A 244 0.50 -5.17 8.01
N GLY A 245 1.07 -4.60 6.95
CA GLY A 245 2.15 -5.18 6.15
C GLY A 245 3.51 -4.61 6.52
N THR A 246 4.35 -4.32 5.52
CA THR A 246 5.61 -3.57 5.65
C THR A 246 5.33 -2.17 6.21
N SER A 247 4.39 -1.46 5.60
CA SER A 247 3.71 -0.27 6.11
C SER A 247 2.32 -0.66 6.62
N LEU A 248 1.56 0.31 7.10
CA LEU A 248 0.19 0.10 7.54
C LEU A 248 -0.76 0.99 6.72
N VAL A 249 -1.95 0.49 6.45
CA VAL A 249 -3.03 1.27 5.86
C VAL A 249 -4.27 1.09 6.73
N VAL A 250 -4.83 2.19 7.21
CA VAL A 250 -6.17 2.21 7.81
C VAL A 250 -7.11 2.80 6.77
N ALA A 251 -8.22 2.12 6.50
CA ALA A 251 -9.23 2.65 5.59
C ALA A 251 -10.64 2.42 6.11
N GLY A 252 -11.55 3.26 5.64
CA GLY A 252 -12.98 3.17 5.89
C GLY A 252 -13.79 3.48 4.64
N ALA A 253 -14.98 2.89 4.55
CA ALA A 253 -15.88 3.07 3.43
C ALA A 253 -17.16 3.79 3.87
N SER A 254 -17.66 4.73 3.04
CA SER A 254 -18.84 5.54 3.28
C SER A 254 -19.61 5.83 2.01
N ALA A 255 -20.92 6.18 2.15
CA ALA A 255 -21.74 6.63 1.03
C ALA A 255 -21.52 8.12 0.68
N GLU A 256 -20.97 8.88 1.61
CA GLU A 256 -20.66 10.30 1.46
C GLU A 256 -19.22 10.55 1.87
N SER A 257 -18.63 11.67 1.45
CA SER A 257 -17.25 12.05 1.76
C SER A 257 -17.20 13.43 2.41
N VAL A 258 -16.59 13.47 3.60
CA VAL A 258 -16.20 14.72 4.25
C VAL A 258 -14.73 14.98 3.91
N PRO A 259 -14.37 16.15 3.34
CA PRO A 259 -12.98 16.47 3.05
C PRO A 259 -12.13 16.55 4.33
N VAL A 260 -11.12 15.69 4.44
CA VAL A 260 -10.17 15.64 5.56
C VAL A 260 -8.75 15.58 4.98
N PRO A 261 -7.92 16.62 5.17
CA PRO A 261 -6.60 16.71 4.50
C PRO A 261 -5.58 15.67 4.99
N GLU A 262 -5.78 15.09 6.16
CA GLU A 262 -4.88 14.11 6.76
C GLU A 262 -4.94 12.73 6.10
N VAL A 263 -5.98 12.46 5.29
CA VAL A 263 -6.19 11.17 4.63
C VAL A 263 -6.44 11.34 3.13
N VAL A 264 -6.26 10.27 2.38
CA VAL A 264 -6.57 10.20 0.96
C VAL A 264 -8.01 9.70 0.81
N SER A 265 -8.86 10.51 0.17
CA SER A 265 -10.18 10.08 -0.27
C SER A 265 -10.13 9.73 -1.74
N PHE A 266 -10.39 8.45 -2.06
CA PHE A 266 -10.43 8.00 -3.44
C PHE A 266 -11.70 8.47 -4.13
N PRO A 267 -11.66 8.68 -5.46
CA PRO A 267 -12.87 8.92 -6.24
C PRO A 267 -13.90 7.80 -5.99
N PRO A 268 -15.20 8.14 -5.91
CA PRO A 268 -16.21 7.14 -5.65
C PRO A 268 -16.30 6.13 -6.81
N LYS A 269 -16.36 4.84 -6.46
CA LYS A 269 -16.69 3.77 -7.38
C LYS A 269 -18.05 3.18 -6.95
N ASP A 270 -19.00 3.12 -7.86
CA ASP A 270 -20.35 2.60 -7.63
C ASP A 270 -21.07 3.26 -6.42
N GLY A 271 -20.82 4.56 -6.21
CA GLY A 271 -21.40 5.32 -5.10
C GLY A 271 -20.69 5.13 -3.75
N LEU A 272 -19.62 4.34 -3.69
CA LEU A 272 -18.84 4.11 -2.48
C LEU A 272 -17.57 4.96 -2.49
N PHE A 273 -17.37 5.75 -1.44
CA PHE A 273 -16.10 6.42 -1.15
C PHE A 273 -15.24 5.53 -0.25
N VAL A 274 -13.95 5.53 -0.50
CA VAL A 274 -12.94 4.90 0.36
C VAL A 274 -11.97 5.98 0.83
N HIS A 275 -11.83 6.11 2.15
CA HIS A 275 -10.91 7.02 2.80
C HIS A 275 -9.79 6.21 3.41
N ALA A 276 -8.55 6.52 3.07
CA ALA A 276 -7.40 5.74 3.51
C ALA A 276 -6.25 6.61 4.00
N GLY A 277 -5.64 6.20 5.09
CA GLY A 277 -4.41 6.77 5.61
C GLY A 277 -3.28 5.74 5.59
N PRO A 278 -2.35 5.85 4.64
CA PRO A 278 -1.15 5.02 4.63
C PRO A 278 -0.09 5.58 5.58
N THR A 279 0.54 4.73 6.40
CA THR A 279 1.73 5.08 7.20
C THR A 279 3.01 4.59 6.53
N GLN A 280 4.18 5.05 7.02
CA GLN A 280 5.48 4.63 6.46
C GLN A 280 5.99 3.31 7.02
N ALA A 281 5.73 3.01 8.30
CA ALA A 281 6.30 1.84 8.93
C ALA A 281 5.29 1.10 9.82
N ALA A 282 5.24 -0.23 9.67
CA ALA A 282 4.56 -1.15 10.55
C ALA A 282 5.42 -2.39 10.79
N GLY A 283 5.39 -3.38 9.93
CA GLY A 283 6.31 -4.51 9.97
C GLY A 283 7.78 -4.10 9.81
N ASP A 284 8.06 -2.97 9.14
CA ASP A 284 9.41 -2.40 9.07
C ASP A 284 9.91 -1.93 10.45
N ALA A 285 9.04 -1.37 11.28
CA ALA A 285 9.40 -1.03 12.66
C ALA A 285 9.75 -2.27 13.49
N LEU A 286 8.99 -3.35 13.33
CA LEU A 286 9.30 -4.63 13.97
C LEU A 286 10.63 -5.21 13.45
N ARG A 287 10.85 -5.23 12.12
CA ARG A 287 12.13 -5.70 11.54
C ARG A 287 13.32 -4.86 12.00
N TRP A 288 13.16 -3.54 12.06
CA TRP A 288 14.19 -2.66 12.60
C TRP A 288 14.51 -3.02 14.05
N TRP A 289 13.50 -3.24 14.89
CA TRP A 289 13.70 -3.64 16.28
C TRP A 289 14.36 -5.02 16.41
N CYS A 290 14.02 -5.97 15.57
CA CYS A 290 14.72 -7.25 15.50
C CYS A 290 16.23 -7.06 15.25
N GLY A 291 16.60 -6.19 14.31
CA GLY A 291 18.00 -5.87 14.03
C GLY A 291 18.71 -5.18 15.18
N VAL A 292 18.04 -4.28 15.90
CA VAL A 292 18.61 -3.53 17.06
C VAL A 292 18.74 -4.45 18.28
N SER A 293 17.71 -5.24 18.56
CA SER A 293 17.66 -6.11 19.75
C SER A 293 18.46 -7.41 19.60
N GLY A 294 18.78 -7.81 18.35
CA GLY A 294 19.41 -9.08 18.04
C GLY A 294 18.47 -10.29 18.16
N LEU A 295 17.15 -10.06 18.20
CA LEU A 295 16.13 -11.09 18.33
C LEU A 295 15.44 -11.38 16.99
N GLY A 296 14.98 -12.61 16.80
CA GLY A 296 14.06 -12.95 15.74
C GLY A 296 12.64 -12.41 16.00
N VAL A 297 11.78 -12.43 14.96
CA VAL A 297 10.41 -11.91 15.07
C VAL A 297 9.62 -12.62 16.16
N GLU A 298 9.67 -13.94 16.23
CA GLU A 298 8.97 -14.75 17.24
C GLU A 298 9.47 -14.45 18.66
N GLU A 299 10.79 -14.25 18.83
CA GLU A 299 11.39 -13.88 20.10
C GLU A 299 10.99 -12.48 20.55
N VAL A 300 10.88 -11.50 19.61
CA VAL A 300 10.36 -10.17 19.92
C VAL A 300 8.91 -10.25 20.36
N LEU A 301 8.07 -11.02 19.66
CA LEU A 301 6.66 -11.20 20.02
C LEU A 301 6.52 -11.84 21.41
N ALA A 302 7.26 -12.91 21.69
CA ALA A 302 7.26 -13.56 23.00
C ALA A 302 7.80 -12.64 24.12
N SER A 303 8.83 -11.84 23.82
CA SER A 303 9.36 -10.82 24.74
C SER A 303 8.31 -9.74 25.04
N ALA A 304 7.61 -9.25 24.00
CA ALA A 304 6.59 -8.21 24.13
C ALA A 304 5.36 -8.68 24.95
N GLU A 305 5.06 -9.97 25.00
CA GLU A 305 3.98 -10.52 25.82
C GLU A 305 4.24 -10.34 27.33
N ALA A 306 5.50 -10.44 27.74
CA ALA A 306 5.94 -10.22 29.11
C ALA A 306 6.21 -8.75 29.46
N GLY A 307 6.20 -7.85 28.48
CA GLY A 307 6.45 -6.42 28.69
C GLY A 307 5.22 -5.68 29.21
N GLU A 308 5.48 -4.63 29.99
CA GLU A 308 4.41 -3.76 30.51
C GLU A 308 4.23 -2.52 29.62
N PRO A 309 3.00 -2.01 29.47
CA PRO A 309 2.78 -0.72 28.79
C PRO A 309 3.26 0.44 29.68
N GLY A 310 3.97 1.37 29.12
CA GLY A 310 4.51 2.54 29.85
C GLY A 310 5.54 3.29 29.03
N VAL A 311 6.26 2.59 28.16
CA VAL A 311 7.16 3.19 27.19
C VAL A 311 6.40 3.46 25.90
N ILE A 312 6.53 4.66 25.35
CA ILE A 312 5.96 5.05 24.05
C ILE A 312 7.05 4.93 22.99
N PHE A 313 6.71 4.31 21.86
CA PHE A 313 7.54 4.30 20.67
C PHE A 313 6.80 4.96 19.50
N THR A 314 7.45 5.90 18.80
CA THR A 314 6.94 6.46 17.54
C THR A 314 7.59 5.75 16.37
N PRO A 315 6.84 5.10 15.47
CA PRO A 315 7.41 4.24 14.41
C PRO A 315 7.93 5.03 13.18
N HIS A 316 8.13 6.33 13.29
CA HIS A 316 8.44 7.24 12.19
C HIS A 316 9.91 7.18 11.72
N LEU A 317 10.43 5.97 11.47
CA LEU A 317 11.85 5.72 11.17
C LEU A 317 12.33 6.40 9.88
N MET A 318 11.45 6.62 8.92
CA MET A 318 11.74 7.20 7.59
C MET A 318 10.82 8.40 7.26
N GLY A 319 10.45 9.19 8.26
CA GLY A 319 9.36 10.14 8.12
C GLY A 319 8.00 9.46 8.29
N GLU A 320 6.93 10.21 8.11
CA GLU A 320 5.57 9.67 8.19
C GLU A 320 4.67 10.26 7.09
N ARG A 321 3.76 9.42 6.59
CA ARG A 321 2.67 9.85 5.72
C ARG A 321 1.45 10.24 6.57
N ALA A 322 0.33 9.61 6.39
CA ALA A 322 -0.88 9.89 7.16
C ALA A 322 -0.68 9.65 8.66
N PRO A 323 -1.23 10.48 9.53
CA PRO A 323 -1.93 11.73 9.23
C PRO A 323 -1.00 12.94 9.18
N LEU A 324 0.31 12.76 9.43
CA LEU A 324 1.29 13.82 9.68
C LEU A 324 1.80 14.50 8.40
N TRP A 325 1.99 13.73 7.34
CA TRP A 325 2.61 14.16 6.07
C TRP A 325 3.94 14.90 6.29
N ASP A 326 4.78 14.37 7.18
CA ASP A 326 6.05 14.95 7.64
C ASP A 326 7.21 14.00 7.32
N SER A 327 8.06 14.39 6.39
CA SER A 327 9.25 13.63 5.98
C SER A 327 10.43 13.76 6.95
N GLU A 328 10.39 14.74 7.88
CA GLU A 328 11.49 15.03 8.81
C GLU A 328 11.32 14.35 10.16
N VAL A 329 10.10 13.95 10.53
CA VAL A 329 9.84 13.23 11.79
C VAL A 329 10.64 11.92 11.84
N ARG A 330 11.12 11.56 13.01
CA ARG A 330 11.90 10.32 13.24
C ARG A 330 11.37 9.54 14.43
N GLY A 331 11.68 8.23 14.43
CA GLY A 331 11.33 7.34 15.54
C GLY A 331 12.01 7.72 16.84
N SER A 332 11.29 7.56 17.95
CA SER A 332 11.75 7.90 19.28
C SER A 332 11.15 6.96 20.33
N PHE A 333 11.86 6.75 21.42
CA PHE A 333 11.34 6.13 22.65
C PHE A 333 11.21 7.17 23.75
N PHE A 334 10.10 7.14 24.47
CA PHE A 334 9.81 8.05 25.61
C PHE A 334 9.40 7.27 26.83
N GLY A 335 9.65 7.85 28.02
CA GLY A 335 9.23 7.27 29.28
C GLY A 335 10.15 6.15 29.77
N LEU A 336 11.40 6.12 29.32
CA LEU A 336 12.40 5.18 29.82
C LEU A 336 12.78 5.53 31.27
N ASP A 337 12.88 4.50 32.10
CA ASP A 337 13.44 4.59 33.47
C ASP A 337 14.47 3.48 33.69
N SER A 338 15.02 3.44 34.90
CA SER A 338 16.06 2.45 35.27
C SER A 338 15.55 1.03 35.39
N ALA A 339 14.25 0.80 35.38
CA ALA A 339 13.62 -0.51 35.44
C ALA A 339 13.19 -1.02 34.05
N THR A 340 13.20 -0.14 33.04
CA THR A 340 12.79 -0.48 31.67
C THR A 340 13.59 -1.65 31.13
N THR A 341 12.90 -2.68 30.69
CA THR A 341 13.46 -3.90 30.16
C THR A 341 13.37 -3.98 28.64
N ARG A 342 14.07 -4.95 28.05
CA ARG A 342 13.92 -5.26 26.62
C ARG A 342 12.48 -5.72 26.26
N ALA A 343 11.78 -6.36 27.20
CA ALA A 343 10.40 -6.77 27.04
C ALA A 343 9.48 -5.55 26.86
N ASP A 344 9.65 -4.53 27.70
CA ASP A 344 8.90 -3.28 27.62
C ASP A 344 9.16 -2.54 26.30
N LEU A 345 10.40 -2.51 25.84
CA LEU A 345 10.76 -1.92 24.55
C LEU A 345 10.17 -2.70 23.37
N SER A 346 10.18 -4.05 23.43
CA SER A 346 9.54 -4.89 22.41
C SER A 346 8.04 -4.65 22.35
N ARG A 347 7.38 -4.54 23.51
CA ARG A 347 5.97 -4.18 23.61
C ARG A 347 5.71 -2.77 23.08
N ALA A 348 6.52 -1.81 23.44
CA ALA A 348 6.41 -0.42 22.99
C ALA A 348 6.45 -0.31 21.45
N VAL A 349 7.29 -1.12 20.78
CA VAL A 349 7.34 -1.13 19.31
C VAL A 349 6.01 -1.62 18.72
N LEU A 350 5.44 -2.70 19.23
CA LEU A 350 4.15 -3.22 18.75
C LEU A 350 2.99 -2.24 19.04
N GLN A 351 2.99 -1.65 20.25
CA GLN A 351 2.00 -0.65 20.65
C GLN A 351 2.14 0.65 19.86
N GLY A 352 3.36 1.10 19.56
CA GLY A 352 3.60 2.30 18.77
C GLY A 352 3.04 2.22 17.36
N VAL A 353 3.14 1.05 16.73
CA VAL A 353 2.50 0.79 15.43
C VAL A 353 0.97 0.84 15.56
N ALA A 354 0.40 0.25 16.62
CA ALA A 354 -1.04 0.32 16.85
C ALA A 354 -1.51 1.75 17.19
N MET A 355 -0.69 2.55 17.91
CA MET A 355 -0.96 3.98 18.17
C MET A 355 -0.93 4.79 16.87
N SER A 356 0.00 4.48 15.96
CA SER A 356 0.01 5.07 14.60
C SER A 356 -1.27 4.73 13.85
N ALA A 357 -1.75 3.47 13.93
CA ALA A 357 -3.03 3.07 13.34
C ALA A 357 -4.20 3.86 13.94
N ARG A 358 -4.26 4.04 15.25
CA ARG A 358 -5.30 4.84 15.92
C ARG A 358 -5.25 6.31 15.51
N HIS A 359 -4.04 6.87 15.37
CA HIS A 359 -3.87 8.26 14.93
C HIS A 359 -4.38 8.48 13.50
N VAL A 360 -4.31 7.45 12.64
CA VAL A 360 -4.89 7.47 11.30
C VAL A 360 -6.39 7.18 11.31
N LEU A 361 -6.89 6.36 12.25
CA LEU A 361 -8.30 6.00 12.34
C LEU A 361 -9.18 7.24 12.58
N ASP A 362 -8.76 8.14 13.47
CA ASP A 362 -9.51 9.36 13.80
C ASP A 362 -9.84 10.20 12.53
N PRO A 363 -8.91 10.59 11.67
CA PRO A 363 -9.23 11.31 10.44
C PRO A 363 -9.97 10.45 9.39
N VAL A 364 -9.77 9.13 9.35
CA VAL A 364 -10.57 8.24 8.49
C VAL A 364 -12.03 8.26 8.90
N GLU A 365 -12.34 8.12 10.20
CA GLU A 365 -13.71 8.18 10.72
C GLU A 365 -14.36 9.56 10.48
N ARG A 366 -13.58 10.66 10.61
CA ARG A 366 -14.06 12.01 10.24
C ARG A 366 -14.40 12.11 8.76
N ALA A 367 -13.60 11.50 7.89
CA ALA A 367 -13.84 11.50 6.45
C ALA A 367 -15.06 10.63 6.07
N CYS A 368 -15.29 9.55 6.80
CA CYS A 368 -16.52 8.74 6.69
C CYS A 368 -17.76 9.44 7.23
N GLY A 369 -17.61 10.38 8.17
CA GLY A 369 -18.71 11.06 8.86
C GLY A 369 -19.31 10.29 10.05
N PHE A 370 -18.74 9.14 10.42
CA PHE A 370 -19.19 8.29 11.52
C PHE A 370 -18.04 7.39 12.04
N PRO A 371 -18.13 6.91 13.29
CA PRO A 371 -17.20 5.95 13.82
C PRO A 371 -17.39 4.56 13.19
N LEU A 372 -16.29 3.86 12.88
CA LEU A 372 -16.32 2.49 12.36
C LEU A 372 -16.54 1.48 13.50
N PRO A 373 -17.56 0.62 13.43
CA PRO A 373 -17.94 -0.26 14.56
C PRO A 373 -16.93 -1.39 14.82
N SER A 374 -16.24 -1.85 13.79
CA SER A 374 -15.18 -2.86 13.82
C SER A 374 -14.23 -2.64 12.66
N LEU A 375 -13.06 -3.26 12.71
CA LEU A 375 -12.06 -3.15 11.67
C LEU A 375 -11.60 -4.55 11.25
N ALA A 376 -11.66 -4.85 9.95
CA ALA A 376 -11.03 -6.04 9.39
C ALA A 376 -9.49 -5.90 9.49
N PHE A 377 -8.81 -6.96 9.91
CA PHE A 377 -7.37 -6.95 10.13
C PHE A 377 -6.66 -7.97 9.25
N SER A 378 -5.71 -7.49 8.46
CA SER A 378 -4.97 -8.28 7.48
C SER A 378 -3.48 -7.91 7.46
N GLY A 379 -2.71 -8.59 6.60
CA GLY A 379 -1.27 -8.41 6.48
C GLY A 379 -0.48 -9.30 7.44
N GLY A 380 0.84 -9.16 7.44
CA GLY A 380 1.75 -9.96 8.26
C GLY A 380 1.51 -9.83 9.76
N GLY A 381 1.08 -8.65 10.23
CA GLY A 381 0.76 -8.39 11.63
C GLY A 381 -0.40 -9.23 12.15
N ALA A 382 -1.35 -9.60 11.29
CA ALA A 382 -2.51 -10.41 11.64
C ALA A 382 -2.16 -11.86 12.02
N ARG A 383 -0.94 -12.33 11.73
CA ARG A 383 -0.48 -13.67 12.12
C ARG A 383 -0.20 -13.81 13.61
N SER A 384 -0.06 -12.68 14.34
CA SER A 384 0.19 -12.67 15.78
C SER A 384 -1.10 -12.34 16.55
N ASP A 385 -1.54 -13.26 17.42
CA ASP A 385 -2.66 -13.04 18.34
C ASP A 385 -2.37 -11.84 19.26
N LEU A 386 -1.16 -11.77 19.80
CA LEU A 386 -0.73 -10.66 20.67
C LEU A 386 -0.82 -9.32 19.94
N TRP A 387 -0.27 -9.21 18.73
CA TRP A 387 -0.29 -7.94 18.01
C TRP A 387 -1.70 -7.53 17.56
N THR A 388 -2.55 -8.52 17.22
CA THR A 388 -3.96 -8.30 16.92
C THR A 388 -4.73 -7.81 18.16
N GLN A 389 -4.47 -8.37 19.34
CA GLN A 389 -5.05 -7.91 20.60
C GLN A 389 -4.58 -6.50 20.96
N ILE A 390 -3.28 -6.20 20.80
CA ILE A 390 -2.74 -4.85 21.01
C ILE A 390 -3.46 -3.83 20.11
N HIS A 391 -3.75 -4.18 18.84
CA HIS A 391 -4.54 -3.31 17.97
C HIS A 391 -5.96 -3.11 18.49
N ALA A 392 -6.64 -4.15 18.95
CA ALA A 392 -7.99 -4.02 19.52
C ALA A 392 -7.98 -3.08 20.73
N ASP A 393 -7.01 -3.26 21.64
CA ASP A 393 -6.89 -2.46 22.86
C ASP A 393 -6.57 -0.98 22.56
N VAL A 394 -5.61 -0.74 21.67
CA VAL A 394 -5.18 0.62 21.33
C VAL A 394 -6.23 1.35 20.49
N LEU A 395 -6.83 0.71 19.50
CA LEU A 395 -7.83 1.33 18.63
C LEU A 395 -9.20 1.48 19.33
N GLN A 396 -9.42 0.83 20.48
CA GLN A 396 -10.70 0.81 21.21
C GLN A 396 -11.84 0.32 20.30
N ARG A 397 -11.56 -0.67 19.45
CA ARG A 397 -12.50 -1.25 18.47
C ARG A 397 -12.32 -2.77 18.39
N PRO A 398 -13.40 -3.52 18.19
CA PRO A 398 -13.30 -4.91 17.79
C PRO A 398 -12.48 -5.06 16.50
N ILE A 399 -11.53 -6.00 16.50
CA ILE A 399 -10.68 -6.32 15.37
C ILE A 399 -11.08 -7.68 14.82
N GLU A 400 -11.54 -7.71 13.58
CA GLU A 400 -11.93 -8.91 12.85
C GLU A 400 -10.71 -9.46 12.09
N ARG A 401 -9.96 -10.38 12.67
CA ARG A 401 -8.87 -11.05 11.96
C ARG A 401 -9.43 -11.91 10.84
N LEU A 402 -8.91 -11.68 9.63
CA LEU A 402 -9.37 -12.42 8.47
C LEU A 402 -8.66 -13.77 8.34
N ARG A 403 -9.35 -14.78 7.79
CA ARG A 403 -8.77 -16.10 7.48
C ARG A 403 -7.63 -16.00 6.46
N VAL A 404 -7.79 -15.16 5.44
CA VAL A 404 -6.74 -14.86 4.46
C VAL A 404 -6.06 -13.56 4.87
N HIS A 405 -4.81 -13.68 5.34
CA HIS A 405 -4.05 -12.51 5.80
C HIS A 405 -3.55 -11.63 4.65
N ASP A 406 -3.25 -12.20 3.49
CA ASP A 406 -2.81 -11.46 2.31
C ASP A 406 -4.02 -10.94 1.50
N SER A 407 -4.70 -9.94 2.05
CA SER A 407 -5.94 -9.38 1.51
C SER A 407 -5.77 -8.78 0.10
N ALA A 408 -4.62 -8.19 -0.23
CA ALA A 408 -4.37 -7.65 -1.57
C ALA A 408 -4.39 -8.76 -2.64
N VAL A 409 -3.81 -9.93 -2.32
CA VAL A 409 -3.80 -11.09 -3.23
C VAL A 409 -5.21 -11.66 -3.41
N LEU A 410 -6.00 -11.75 -2.32
CA LEU A 410 -7.39 -12.17 -2.40
C LEU A 410 -8.21 -11.17 -3.23
N GLY A 411 -8.08 -9.87 -2.96
CA GLY A 411 -8.76 -8.82 -3.73
C GLY A 411 -8.42 -8.86 -5.22
N ALA A 412 -7.15 -9.17 -5.57
CA ALA A 412 -6.75 -9.41 -6.95
C ALA A 412 -7.52 -10.58 -7.57
N ALA A 413 -7.60 -11.73 -6.87
CA ALA A 413 -8.35 -12.89 -7.34
C ALA A 413 -9.84 -12.57 -7.53
N LEU A 414 -10.43 -11.76 -6.63
CA LEU A 414 -11.83 -11.33 -6.72
C LEU A 414 -12.10 -10.47 -7.96
N LEU A 415 -11.18 -9.54 -8.31
CA LEU A 415 -11.27 -8.77 -9.55
C LEU A 415 -11.31 -9.70 -10.77
N GLY A 416 -10.44 -10.71 -10.80
CA GLY A 416 -10.46 -11.73 -11.86
C GLY A 416 -11.77 -12.47 -11.93
N ALA A 417 -12.34 -12.86 -10.80
CA ALA A 417 -13.61 -13.57 -10.73
C ALA A 417 -14.81 -12.70 -11.18
N VAL A 418 -14.82 -11.42 -10.86
CA VAL A 418 -15.82 -10.47 -11.34
C VAL A 418 -15.69 -10.27 -12.86
N GLY A 419 -14.48 -10.04 -13.36
CA GLY A 419 -14.22 -9.85 -14.78
C GLY A 419 -14.65 -11.03 -15.65
N THR A 420 -14.53 -12.26 -15.14
CA THR A 420 -15.00 -13.48 -15.84
C THR A 420 -16.47 -13.83 -15.58
N GLY A 421 -17.21 -12.98 -14.86
CA GLY A 421 -18.63 -13.19 -14.60
C GLY A 421 -18.95 -14.27 -13.57
N THR A 422 -17.96 -14.72 -12.79
CA THR A 422 -18.17 -15.65 -11.65
C THR A 422 -19.02 -14.98 -10.56
N TYR A 423 -18.78 -13.69 -10.31
CA TYR A 423 -19.60 -12.84 -9.45
C TYR A 423 -20.07 -11.61 -10.22
N PRO A 424 -21.26 -11.07 -9.90
CA PRO A 424 -21.81 -9.91 -10.61
C PRO A 424 -21.05 -8.61 -10.34
N ASP A 425 -20.49 -8.47 -9.14
CA ASP A 425 -19.74 -7.30 -8.68
C ASP A 425 -18.77 -7.65 -7.54
N ILE A 426 -17.91 -6.70 -7.19
CA ILE A 426 -16.85 -6.90 -6.19
C ILE A 426 -17.41 -7.00 -4.76
N ALA A 427 -18.51 -6.32 -4.44
CA ALA A 427 -19.12 -6.37 -3.11
C ALA A 427 -19.70 -7.76 -2.85
N THR A 428 -20.43 -8.32 -3.85
CA THR A 428 -20.94 -9.69 -3.80
C THR A 428 -19.82 -10.72 -3.70
N ALA A 429 -18.74 -10.55 -4.49
CA ALA A 429 -17.57 -11.44 -4.44
C ALA A 429 -16.92 -11.41 -3.05
N ALA A 430 -16.67 -10.21 -2.51
CA ALA A 430 -16.08 -10.04 -1.18
C ALA A 430 -16.97 -10.61 -0.05
N ALA A 431 -18.29 -10.39 -0.14
CA ALA A 431 -19.24 -10.94 0.83
C ALA A 431 -19.28 -12.47 0.85
N ALA A 432 -19.09 -13.11 -0.33
CA ALA A 432 -19.09 -14.57 -0.45
C ALA A 432 -17.78 -15.24 -0.03
N THR A 433 -16.65 -14.50 -0.06
CA THR A 433 -15.31 -15.10 0.05
C THR A 433 -14.52 -14.67 1.27
N VAL A 434 -14.68 -13.41 1.72
CA VAL A 434 -13.92 -12.89 2.85
C VAL A 434 -14.52 -13.42 4.15
N ALA A 435 -13.77 -14.27 4.85
CA ALA A 435 -14.18 -14.89 6.09
C ALA A 435 -13.36 -14.37 7.28
N VAL A 436 -14.05 -14.08 8.39
CA VAL A 436 -13.43 -13.78 9.68
C VAL A 436 -12.98 -15.09 10.32
N ASP A 437 -11.72 -15.14 10.76
CA ASP A 437 -11.17 -16.25 11.54
C ASP A 437 -11.51 -16.08 13.03
N ARG A 438 -11.23 -14.89 13.57
CA ARG A 438 -11.45 -14.58 14.98
C ARG A 438 -11.68 -13.08 15.18
N VAL A 439 -12.54 -12.75 16.16
CA VAL A 439 -12.75 -11.37 16.62
C VAL A 439 -12.01 -11.15 17.93
N PHE A 440 -11.21 -10.10 18.00
CA PHE A 440 -10.52 -9.63 19.19
C PHE A 440 -11.24 -8.37 19.69
N THR A 441 -11.76 -8.41 20.89
CA THR A 441 -12.40 -7.26 21.53
C THR A 441 -11.42 -6.55 22.44
N PRO A 442 -11.51 -5.21 22.59
CA PRO A 442 -10.70 -4.49 23.56
C PRO A 442 -10.83 -5.11 24.97
N ALA A 443 -9.71 -5.21 25.68
CA ALA A 443 -9.70 -5.64 27.07
C ALA A 443 -10.53 -4.69 27.95
N ALA A 444 -11.07 -5.18 29.05
CA ALA A 444 -11.94 -4.39 29.94
C ALA A 444 -11.25 -3.14 30.52
N ASP A 445 -9.92 -3.16 30.62
CA ASP A 445 -9.07 -2.07 31.09
C ASP A 445 -8.29 -1.35 29.96
N ALA A 446 -8.67 -1.56 28.70
CA ALA A 446 -7.98 -0.97 27.54
C ALA A 446 -7.95 0.57 27.59
N ASP A 447 -8.91 1.20 28.25
CA ASP A 447 -8.96 2.66 28.46
C ASP A 447 -7.72 3.22 29.15
N ARG A 448 -6.98 2.40 29.91
CA ARG A 448 -5.69 2.79 30.50
C ARG A 448 -4.63 3.20 29.47
N LEU A 449 -4.80 2.83 28.21
CA LEU A 449 -3.91 3.21 27.13
C LEU A 449 -4.20 4.61 26.57
N ASN A 450 -5.35 5.23 26.90
CA ASN A 450 -5.71 6.55 26.39
C ASN A 450 -4.70 7.65 26.77
N PRO A 451 -4.20 7.75 28.01
CA PRO A 451 -3.16 8.73 28.35
C PRO A 451 -1.86 8.53 27.57
N LEU A 452 -1.48 7.28 27.29
CA LEU A 452 -0.29 6.98 26.48
C LEU A 452 -0.51 7.38 25.02
N PHE A 453 -1.72 7.19 24.49
CA PHE A 453 -2.05 7.62 23.13
C PHE A 453 -2.06 9.15 23.01
N GLU A 454 -2.57 9.89 23.98
CA GLU A 454 -2.49 11.36 23.97
C GLU A 454 -1.04 11.83 24.00
N ALA A 455 -0.19 11.28 24.87
CA ALA A 455 1.24 11.58 24.87
C ALA A 455 1.93 11.20 23.55
N TYR A 456 1.52 10.10 22.90
CA TYR A 456 1.98 9.74 21.57
C TYR A 456 1.63 10.83 20.55
N ARG A 457 0.40 11.33 20.53
CA ARG A 457 -0.03 12.39 19.62
C ARG A 457 0.72 13.70 19.84
N GLU A 458 0.86 14.12 21.10
CA GLU A 458 1.56 15.33 21.50
C GLU A 458 3.05 15.30 21.14
N SER A 459 3.66 14.12 21.14
CA SER A 459 5.09 13.96 20.87
C SER A 459 5.52 14.49 19.50
N HIS A 460 4.68 14.41 18.48
CA HIS A 460 5.00 14.91 17.14
C HIS A 460 5.28 16.42 17.18
N GLU A 461 4.37 17.20 17.74
CA GLU A 461 4.54 18.65 17.80
C GLU A 461 5.67 19.05 18.76
N ALA A 462 5.77 18.37 19.91
CA ALA A 462 6.82 18.63 20.90
C ALA A 462 8.23 18.38 20.37
N LEU A 463 8.40 17.41 19.45
CA LEU A 463 9.71 17.03 18.90
C LEU A 463 10.01 17.64 17.54
N ARG A 464 9.09 18.35 16.92
CA ARG A 464 9.25 18.90 15.55
C ARG A 464 10.59 19.67 15.41
N GLY A 465 10.88 20.58 16.33
CA GLY A 465 12.14 21.34 16.31
C GLY A 465 13.38 20.45 16.48
N ILE A 466 13.30 19.41 17.29
CA ILE A 466 14.40 18.47 17.51
C ILE A 466 14.64 17.64 16.23
N HIS A 467 13.59 17.15 15.60
CA HIS A 467 13.70 16.40 14.35
C HIS A 467 14.30 17.25 13.22
N ALA A 468 13.88 18.51 13.08
CA ALA A 468 14.47 19.43 12.10
C ALA A 468 15.97 19.64 12.33
N HIS A 469 16.42 19.86 13.60
CA HIS A 469 17.84 19.96 13.93
C HIS A 469 18.63 18.68 13.61
N LEU A 470 18.07 17.50 13.91
CA LEU A 470 18.72 16.22 13.62
C LEU A 470 18.83 15.96 12.11
N THR A 471 17.81 16.35 11.34
CA THR A 471 17.82 16.23 9.87
C THR A 471 18.88 17.16 9.27
N ALA A 472 18.96 18.41 9.72
CA ALA A 472 19.99 19.36 9.30
C ALA A 472 21.40 18.85 9.61
N TRP A 473 21.62 18.29 10.81
CA TRP A 473 22.92 17.72 11.20
C TRP A 473 23.33 16.52 10.33
N ARG A 474 22.39 15.63 9.98
CA ARG A 474 22.64 14.46 9.10
C ARG A 474 22.87 14.86 7.65
N GLY A 475 22.34 15.98 7.19
CA GLY A 475 22.55 16.53 5.84
C GLY A 475 23.84 17.36 5.70
N THR A 476 24.59 17.57 6.81
CA THR A 476 25.91 18.20 6.78
C THR A 476 26.95 17.12 6.44
N PRO A 477 27.76 17.27 5.38
CA PRO A 477 28.74 16.28 4.93
C PRO A 477 29.88 16.08 5.93
#